data_ba36b7fbca020279041cb0e55008b6a5
#
_entry.id   ba36b7fbca020279041cb0e55008b6a5
#
_cell.length_a   1.000
_cell.length_b   1.000
_cell.length_c   1.000
_cell.angle_alpha   90.00
_cell.angle_beta   90.00
_cell.angle_gamma   90.00
#
_symmetry.space_group_name_H-M   'P 1'
#
loop_
_entity.id
_entity.type
_entity.pdbx_description
1 polymer ?
#
loop_
_entity_poly.entity_id
_entity_poly.type
_entity_poly.pdbx_seq_one_letter_code
_entity_poly.pdbx_strand_id
1 'polypeptide(L)'
;MKKFLLLTLMIYSLFSITIYSQEEYIKGKILKLEDCLSPEEEIEELKEILLYDVKIMEGDRKGDKILVEFPIYREEAFNINVKEGDNVVLYHDIDEEGNEKYYVADKDKRNDILYLGALFIITTLAFSKFKGFKAMIALLLVVIFIYKVFIPGIIVGYSPILLSVITALFASTVTIYLMTGFNSKGIIAILGAIGGVLVAGVLSFIFVNSMRLTGYVTTEALNYASMLQNIKIKEVISAGVILGSMGAVMDVAMSISSALNEIKEKNQDIHRKELFLSGMRIGSDIIGTMINTLILAYIGSSLMTTIFIYLQKSQYPLIRILNFESIVVEILRAFCGSIGILVAVPITAYVASRIYSKK
;
A
#
# COMPACT_ATOMS: atom_id res chain seq x y z
N MET A 1 7.98 27.70 -17.71
CA MET A 1 9.19 26.94 -18.06
C MET A 1 10.02 26.51 -16.86
N LYS A 2 10.54 27.39 -15.98
CA LYS A 2 11.37 26.98 -14.82
C LYS A 2 10.70 25.99 -13.85
N LYS A 3 9.39 26.13 -13.58
CA LYS A 3 8.63 25.21 -12.71
C LYS A 3 8.39 23.83 -13.33
N PHE A 4 8.28 23.77 -14.66
CA PHE A 4 8.15 22.52 -15.40
C PHE A 4 9.52 21.78 -15.47
N LEU A 5 10.60 22.52 -15.62
CA LEU A 5 11.97 21.97 -15.61
C LEU A 5 12.35 21.39 -14.23
N LEU A 6 11.93 22.05 -13.13
CA LEU A 6 12.13 21.55 -11.77
C LEU A 6 11.35 20.26 -11.52
N LEU A 7 10.10 20.19 -12.01
CA LEU A 7 9.28 18.98 -11.91
C LEU A 7 9.86 17.83 -12.74
N THR A 8 10.34 18.10 -13.94
CA THR A 8 11.00 17.10 -14.81
C THR A 8 12.35 16.65 -14.25
N LEU A 9 13.16 17.52 -13.66
CA LEU A 9 14.39 17.16 -12.96
C LEU A 9 14.12 16.31 -11.70
N MET A 10 13.09 16.65 -10.93
CA MET A 10 12.65 15.87 -9.77
C MET A 10 12.10 14.50 -10.19
N ILE A 11 11.35 14.41 -11.28
CA ILE A 11 10.90 13.16 -11.88
C ILE A 11 12.10 12.33 -12.37
N TYR A 12 13.07 12.96 -13.05
CA TYR A 12 14.26 12.26 -13.56
C TYR A 12 15.12 11.68 -12.42
N SER A 13 15.31 12.42 -11.33
CA SER A 13 16.01 11.92 -10.14
C SER A 13 15.27 10.77 -9.43
N LEU A 14 13.93 10.73 -9.53
CA LEU A 14 13.11 9.65 -8.99
C LEU A 14 13.15 8.38 -9.86
N PHE A 15 13.47 8.50 -11.15
CA PHE A 15 13.57 7.37 -12.08
C PHE A 15 14.96 6.72 -12.16
N SER A 16 15.96 7.26 -11.49
CA SER A 16 17.29 6.63 -11.39
C SER A 16 17.20 5.39 -10.49
N ILE A 17 16.67 4.31 -11.02
CA ILE A 17 16.67 3.00 -10.39
C ILE A 17 18.02 2.37 -10.75
N THR A 18 18.93 2.31 -9.80
CA THR A 18 20.05 1.39 -9.88
C THR A 18 19.48 0.01 -9.57
N ILE A 19 19.14 -0.75 -10.60
CA ILE A 19 18.83 -2.16 -10.46
C ILE A 19 20.17 -2.83 -10.17
N TYR A 20 20.42 -3.16 -8.91
CA TYR A 20 21.38 -4.21 -8.58
C TYR A 20 20.70 -5.52 -8.98
N SER A 21 21.00 -6.03 -10.14
CA SER A 21 20.73 -7.40 -10.50
C SER A 21 21.74 -8.24 -9.74
N GLN A 22 21.33 -8.83 -8.65
CA GLN A 22 21.98 -10.06 -8.18
C GLN A 22 21.53 -11.14 -9.16
N GLU A 23 22.49 -11.75 -9.85
CA GLU A 23 22.27 -12.81 -10.85
C GLU A 23 21.74 -14.13 -10.24
N GLU A 24 21.38 -14.13 -8.98
CA GLU A 24 20.88 -15.29 -8.23
C GLU A 24 19.49 -15.76 -8.69
N TYR A 25 18.68 -14.88 -9.31
CA TYR A 25 17.32 -15.23 -9.74
C TYR A 25 17.14 -15.01 -11.23
N ILE A 26 16.86 -16.10 -11.96
CA ILE A 26 16.69 -16.09 -13.41
C ILE A 26 15.33 -16.66 -13.82
N LYS A 27 14.87 -16.32 -15.01
CA LYS A 27 13.63 -16.86 -15.56
C LYS A 27 13.88 -18.21 -16.22
N GLY A 28 13.05 -19.19 -15.86
CA GLY A 28 12.95 -20.49 -16.50
C GLY A 28 11.57 -20.76 -17.09
N LYS A 29 11.49 -21.76 -17.95
CA LYS A 29 10.24 -22.33 -18.44
C LYS A 29 10.25 -23.84 -18.27
N ILE A 30 9.28 -24.38 -17.56
CA ILE A 30 9.10 -25.82 -17.41
C ILE A 30 8.71 -26.38 -18.78
N LEU A 31 9.46 -27.37 -19.26
CA LEU A 31 9.15 -28.03 -20.54
C LEU A 31 8.30 -29.26 -20.28
N LYS A 32 8.77 -30.18 -19.42
CA LYS A 32 8.05 -31.39 -19.07
C LYS A 32 8.54 -31.96 -17.74
N LEU A 33 7.75 -32.84 -17.17
CA LEU A 33 8.14 -33.70 -16.05
C LEU A 33 8.93 -34.89 -16.61
N GLU A 34 10.17 -35.07 -16.16
CA GLU A 34 11.01 -36.18 -16.60
C GLU A 34 10.85 -37.41 -15.69
N ASP A 35 10.83 -37.20 -14.37
CA ASP A 35 10.75 -38.29 -13.40
C ASP A 35 10.13 -37.83 -12.08
N CYS A 36 9.78 -38.80 -11.25
CA CYS A 36 9.26 -38.59 -9.90
C CYS A 36 10.01 -39.55 -8.97
N LEU A 37 10.85 -38.99 -8.10
CA LEU A 37 11.69 -39.75 -7.18
C LEU A 37 11.04 -39.80 -5.79
N SER A 38 11.14 -40.97 -5.16
CA SER A 38 10.88 -41.06 -3.73
C SER A 38 12.10 -40.56 -2.97
N PRO A 39 11.96 -39.84 -1.85
CA PRO A 39 13.07 -39.37 -1.04
C PRO A 39 13.93 -40.59 -0.59
N GLU A 40 15.25 -40.50 -0.75
CA GLU A 40 16.20 -41.59 -0.34
C GLU A 40 16.30 -41.72 1.19
N GLU A 41 16.01 -40.65 1.94
CA GLU A 41 15.89 -40.65 3.39
C GLU A 41 14.45 -40.33 3.77
N GLU A 42 13.94 -40.92 4.87
CA GLU A 42 12.66 -40.56 5.47
C GLU A 42 12.72 -39.11 6.06
N ILE A 43 12.79 -38.12 5.20
CA ILE A 43 12.54 -36.75 5.59
C ILE A 43 11.02 -36.65 5.80
N GLU A 44 10.61 -36.63 7.06
CA GLU A 44 9.22 -36.77 7.52
C GLU A 44 8.27 -35.78 6.83
N GLU A 45 8.81 -34.63 6.40
CA GLU A 45 8.07 -33.55 5.74
C GLU A 45 7.99 -33.68 4.21
N LEU A 46 8.86 -34.47 3.58
CA LEU A 46 8.94 -34.62 2.12
C LEU A 46 8.05 -35.76 1.62
N LYS A 47 7.27 -35.49 0.58
CA LYS A 47 6.38 -36.49 -0.03
C LYS A 47 7.05 -37.17 -1.24
N GLU A 48 7.56 -36.38 -2.16
CA GLU A 48 8.16 -36.78 -3.42
C GLU A 48 9.05 -35.67 -3.98
N ILE A 49 9.96 -35.99 -4.90
CA ILE A 49 10.78 -35.03 -5.63
C ILE A 49 10.47 -35.18 -7.11
N LEU A 50 9.94 -34.11 -7.71
CA LEU A 50 9.68 -34.06 -9.14
C LEU A 50 10.93 -33.53 -9.87
N LEU A 51 11.32 -34.21 -10.95
CA LEU A 51 12.40 -33.75 -11.82
C LEU A 51 11.82 -33.12 -13.05
N TYR A 52 12.01 -31.79 -13.18
CA TYR A 52 11.56 -31.03 -14.34
C TYR A 52 12.70 -30.67 -15.29
N ASP A 53 12.48 -30.92 -16.59
CA ASP A 53 13.30 -30.32 -17.65
C ASP A 53 12.89 -28.85 -17.79
N VAL A 54 13.80 -27.94 -17.47
CA VAL A 54 13.55 -26.48 -17.45
C VAL A 54 14.48 -25.79 -18.41
N LYS A 55 13.91 -24.94 -19.30
CA LYS A 55 14.67 -24.09 -20.19
C LYS A 55 14.96 -22.74 -19.54
N ILE A 56 16.22 -22.34 -19.48
CA ILE A 56 16.66 -21.03 -19.02
C ILE A 56 16.24 -19.97 -20.05
N MET A 57 15.59 -18.91 -19.57
CA MET A 57 15.04 -17.86 -20.45
C MET A 57 15.80 -16.52 -20.37
N GLU A 58 16.66 -16.33 -19.36
CA GLU A 58 17.43 -15.10 -19.11
C GLU A 58 18.85 -15.44 -18.65
N GLY A 59 19.80 -14.49 -18.72
CA GLY A 59 21.21 -14.66 -18.31
C GLY A 59 22.09 -15.25 -19.38
N ASP A 60 23.35 -15.55 -19.01
CA ASP A 60 24.40 -16.02 -19.92
C ASP A 60 24.13 -17.41 -20.50
N ARG A 61 23.38 -18.25 -19.78
CA ARG A 61 22.98 -19.60 -20.19
C ARG A 61 21.59 -19.64 -20.84
N LYS A 62 21.12 -18.53 -21.37
CA LYS A 62 19.81 -18.45 -22.05
C LYS A 62 19.70 -19.48 -23.18
N GLY A 63 18.72 -20.34 -23.09
CA GLY A 63 18.44 -21.37 -24.08
C GLY A 63 18.83 -22.78 -23.63
N ASP A 64 19.69 -22.89 -22.62
CA ASP A 64 20.10 -24.16 -22.05
C ASP A 64 18.90 -24.87 -21.40
N LYS A 65 18.95 -26.18 -21.45
CA LYS A 65 18.02 -27.05 -20.73
C LYS A 65 18.76 -27.64 -19.54
N ILE A 66 18.13 -27.57 -18.40
CA ILE A 66 18.65 -28.06 -17.13
C ILE A 66 17.59 -28.94 -16.45
N LEU A 67 18.05 -29.93 -15.74
CA LEU A 67 17.20 -30.74 -14.87
C LEU A 67 17.14 -30.08 -13.51
N VAL A 68 15.93 -29.83 -13.01
CA VAL A 68 15.71 -29.12 -11.75
C VAL A 68 14.89 -30.01 -10.83
N GLU A 69 15.41 -30.21 -9.62
CA GLU A 69 14.70 -30.91 -8.55
C GLU A 69 13.65 -30.00 -7.92
N PHE A 70 12.44 -30.52 -7.78
CA PHE A 70 11.31 -29.80 -7.21
C PHE A 70 10.71 -30.61 -6.07
N PRO A 71 11.02 -30.27 -4.82
CA PRO A 71 10.50 -31.00 -3.66
C PRO A 71 9.00 -30.73 -3.48
N ILE A 72 8.24 -31.79 -3.28
CA ILE A 72 6.83 -31.74 -2.90
C ILE A 72 6.73 -32.14 -1.43
N TYR A 73 6.22 -31.24 -0.63
CA TYR A 73 6.01 -31.46 0.80
C TYR A 73 4.64 -32.09 1.06
N ARG A 74 4.50 -32.84 2.15
CA ARG A 74 3.22 -33.42 2.57
C ARG A 74 2.19 -32.35 2.94
N GLU A 75 2.66 -31.25 3.48
CA GLU A 75 1.84 -30.09 3.81
C GLU A 75 1.70 -29.18 2.59
N GLU A 76 0.49 -29.10 2.03
CA GLU A 76 0.21 -28.36 0.79
C GLU A 76 0.60 -26.88 0.86
N ALA A 77 0.61 -26.31 2.08
CA ALA A 77 0.95 -24.90 2.29
C ALA A 77 2.39 -24.55 1.88
N PHE A 78 3.31 -25.53 1.85
CA PHE A 78 4.70 -25.32 1.45
C PHE A 78 4.93 -25.58 -0.05
N ASN A 79 3.94 -26.09 -0.75
CA ASN A 79 4.10 -26.47 -2.16
C ASN A 79 3.83 -25.28 -3.10
N ILE A 80 4.75 -25.05 -4.01
CA ILE A 80 4.56 -24.11 -5.12
C ILE A 80 3.78 -24.87 -6.22
N ASN A 81 2.62 -24.35 -6.62
CA ASN A 81 1.81 -24.99 -7.66
C ASN A 81 2.32 -24.59 -9.05
N VAL A 82 3.11 -25.47 -9.67
CA VAL A 82 3.63 -25.31 -11.04
C VAL A 82 3.22 -26.48 -11.92
N LYS A 83 3.13 -26.24 -13.22
CA LYS A 83 2.75 -27.23 -14.24
C LYS A 83 3.65 -27.12 -15.45
N GLU A 84 3.64 -28.15 -16.29
CA GLU A 84 4.29 -28.12 -17.61
C GLU A 84 3.84 -26.91 -18.42
N GLY A 85 4.79 -26.22 -19.02
CA GLY A 85 4.57 -24.98 -19.78
C GLY A 85 4.59 -23.70 -18.96
N ASP A 86 4.57 -23.77 -17.63
CA ASP A 86 4.65 -22.59 -16.78
C ASP A 86 6.02 -21.88 -16.86
N ASN A 87 6.00 -20.57 -16.74
CA ASN A 87 7.20 -19.80 -16.48
C ASN A 87 7.47 -19.80 -14.97
N VAL A 88 8.72 -19.97 -14.59
CA VAL A 88 9.17 -20.03 -13.20
C VAL A 88 10.34 -19.09 -12.96
N VAL A 89 10.51 -18.72 -11.71
CA VAL A 89 11.69 -18.05 -11.20
C VAL A 89 12.61 -19.13 -10.65
N LEU A 90 13.80 -19.21 -11.19
CA LEU A 90 14.86 -20.13 -10.73
C LEU A 90 15.80 -19.36 -9.83
N TYR A 91 16.13 -19.94 -8.68
CA TYR A 91 17.24 -19.52 -7.83
C TYR A 91 18.48 -20.28 -8.28
N HIS A 92 19.53 -19.56 -8.59
CA HIS A 92 20.83 -20.08 -8.97
C HIS A 92 21.76 -20.00 -7.77
N ASP A 93 22.32 -21.15 -7.40
CA ASP A 93 23.26 -21.28 -6.30
C ASP A 93 24.50 -22.03 -6.77
N ILE A 94 25.62 -21.73 -6.14
CA ILE A 94 26.89 -22.42 -6.39
C ILE A 94 27.28 -23.12 -5.09
N ASP A 95 27.34 -24.45 -5.12
CA ASP A 95 27.72 -25.24 -3.95
C ASP A 95 29.19 -25.02 -3.55
N GLU A 96 29.58 -25.54 -2.39
CA GLU A 96 30.96 -25.43 -1.88
C GLU A 96 32.02 -26.06 -2.80
N GLU A 97 31.60 -26.96 -3.70
CA GLU A 97 32.45 -27.65 -4.68
C GLU A 97 32.54 -26.87 -6.02
N GLY A 98 31.78 -25.77 -6.14
CA GLY A 98 31.73 -24.93 -7.36
C GLY A 98 30.74 -25.42 -8.41
N ASN A 99 29.86 -26.36 -8.10
CA ASN A 99 28.82 -26.84 -9.00
C ASN A 99 27.61 -25.88 -8.97
N GLU A 100 27.09 -25.54 -10.16
CA GLU A 100 25.89 -24.73 -10.29
C GLU A 100 24.62 -25.56 -10.01
N LYS A 101 23.81 -25.11 -9.07
CA LYS A 101 22.50 -25.70 -8.74
C LYS A 101 21.39 -24.72 -9.01
N TYR A 102 20.28 -25.22 -9.52
CA TYR A 102 19.10 -24.42 -9.81
C TYR A 102 17.89 -24.99 -9.07
N TYR A 103 17.15 -24.10 -8.40
CA TYR A 103 15.95 -24.47 -7.67
C TYR A 103 14.78 -23.62 -8.16
N VAL A 104 13.57 -24.17 -8.21
CA VAL A 104 12.38 -23.39 -8.50
C VAL A 104 12.01 -22.59 -7.25
N ALA A 105 12.19 -21.29 -7.30
CA ALA A 105 11.87 -20.39 -6.19
C ALA A 105 10.38 -20.03 -6.15
N ASP A 106 9.74 -19.80 -7.31
CA ASP A 106 8.30 -19.51 -7.40
C ASP A 106 7.83 -19.63 -8.87
N LYS A 107 6.50 -19.64 -9.07
CA LYS A 107 5.88 -19.43 -10.39
C LYS A 107 6.04 -17.95 -10.80
N ASP A 108 6.46 -17.70 -12.04
CA ASP A 108 6.58 -16.33 -12.56
C ASP A 108 5.20 -15.72 -12.80
N LYS A 109 4.78 -14.85 -11.90
CA LYS A 109 3.49 -14.14 -11.92
C LYS A 109 3.57 -12.78 -12.61
N ARG A 110 4.76 -12.37 -13.12
CA ARG A 110 4.98 -11.02 -13.68
C ARG A 110 4.03 -10.70 -14.83
N ASN A 111 3.80 -11.64 -15.74
CA ASN A 111 2.91 -11.43 -16.88
C ASN A 111 1.45 -11.24 -16.43
N ASP A 112 0.98 -12.04 -15.47
CA ASP A 112 -0.39 -11.95 -14.96
C ASP A 112 -0.62 -10.61 -14.26
N ILE A 113 0.37 -10.12 -13.49
CA ILE A 113 0.35 -8.79 -12.88
C ILE A 113 0.32 -7.69 -13.95
N LEU A 114 1.10 -7.83 -15.03
CA LEU A 114 1.08 -6.87 -16.14
C LEU A 114 -0.27 -6.85 -16.87
N TYR A 115 -0.88 -8.01 -17.11
CA TYR A 115 -2.21 -8.09 -17.72
C TYR A 115 -3.28 -7.45 -16.82
N LEU A 116 -3.26 -7.71 -15.51
CA LEU A 116 -4.15 -7.07 -14.55
C LEU A 116 -3.95 -5.55 -14.51
N GLY A 117 -2.68 -5.10 -14.48
CA GLY A 117 -2.32 -3.68 -14.54
C GLY A 117 -2.80 -3.01 -15.84
N ALA A 118 -2.60 -3.67 -16.99
CA ALA A 118 -3.08 -3.18 -18.27
C ALA A 118 -4.60 -3.07 -18.30
N LEU A 119 -5.32 -4.08 -17.79
CA LEU A 119 -6.76 -4.06 -17.66
C LEU A 119 -7.25 -2.89 -16.80
N PHE A 120 -6.61 -2.66 -15.65
CA PHE A 120 -6.91 -1.53 -14.78
C PHE A 120 -6.72 -0.18 -15.51
N ILE A 121 -5.58 -0.02 -16.23
CA ILE A 121 -5.28 1.18 -17.00
C ILE A 121 -6.33 1.42 -18.09
N ILE A 122 -6.62 0.40 -18.90
CA ILE A 122 -7.58 0.48 -20.01
C ILE A 122 -8.97 0.84 -19.48
N THR A 123 -9.42 0.17 -18.41
CA THR A 123 -10.73 0.42 -17.80
C THR A 123 -10.81 1.84 -17.26
N THR A 124 -9.79 2.30 -16.54
CA THR A 124 -9.73 3.66 -16.00
C THR A 124 -9.79 4.70 -17.10
N LEU A 125 -9.05 4.51 -18.20
CA LEU A 125 -9.05 5.44 -19.34
C LEU A 125 -10.37 5.41 -20.11
N ALA A 126 -10.99 4.25 -20.27
CA ALA A 126 -12.27 4.11 -20.95
C ALA A 126 -13.40 4.88 -20.26
N PHE A 127 -13.48 4.77 -18.92
CA PHE A 127 -14.54 5.42 -18.15
C PHE A 127 -14.20 6.88 -17.77
N SER A 128 -12.96 7.15 -17.37
CA SER A 128 -12.59 8.47 -16.82
C SER A 128 -11.82 9.35 -17.81
N LYS A 129 -11.53 8.85 -19.01
CA LYS A 129 -10.84 9.58 -20.09
C LYS A 129 -9.59 10.33 -19.56
N PHE A 130 -9.46 11.62 -19.89
CA PHE A 130 -8.31 12.44 -19.49
C PHE A 130 -8.21 12.66 -17.97
N LYS A 131 -9.32 12.64 -17.24
CA LYS A 131 -9.31 12.74 -15.76
C LYS A 131 -8.70 11.46 -15.16
N GLY A 132 -9.03 10.29 -15.69
CA GLY A 132 -8.43 9.02 -15.28
C GLY A 132 -6.93 8.99 -15.52
N PHE A 133 -6.46 9.48 -16.67
CA PHE A 133 -5.02 9.59 -16.95
C PHE A 133 -4.28 10.43 -15.90
N LYS A 134 -4.83 11.61 -15.55
CA LYS A 134 -4.25 12.46 -14.50
C LYS A 134 -4.24 11.79 -13.13
N ALA A 135 -5.31 11.05 -12.78
CA ALA A 135 -5.39 10.31 -11.52
C ALA A 135 -4.31 9.20 -11.45
N MET A 136 -4.09 8.50 -12.55
CA MET A 136 -3.04 7.47 -12.64
C MET A 136 -1.64 8.07 -12.50
N ILE A 137 -1.37 9.22 -13.14
CA ILE A 137 -0.09 9.93 -12.95
C ILE A 137 0.07 10.34 -11.48
N ALA A 138 -0.99 10.88 -10.85
CA ALA A 138 -0.94 11.24 -9.43
C ALA A 138 -0.60 10.03 -8.56
N LEU A 139 -1.30 8.92 -8.76
CA LEU A 139 -1.06 7.67 -8.03
C LEU A 139 0.39 7.19 -8.21
N LEU A 140 0.89 7.16 -9.46
CA LEU A 140 2.25 6.74 -9.76
C LEU A 140 3.28 7.62 -9.03
N LEU A 141 3.10 8.95 -9.05
CA LEU A 141 4.00 9.88 -8.36
C LEU A 141 3.98 9.67 -6.84
N VAL A 142 2.81 9.40 -6.25
CA VAL A 142 2.69 9.11 -4.82
C VAL A 142 3.40 7.79 -4.47
N VAL A 143 3.20 6.74 -5.26
CA VAL A 143 3.88 5.45 -5.06
C VAL A 143 5.40 5.59 -5.18
N ILE A 144 5.88 6.32 -6.20
CA ILE A 144 7.31 6.61 -6.35
C ILE A 144 7.85 7.40 -5.14
N PHE A 145 7.10 8.37 -4.64
CA PHE A 145 7.50 9.15 -3.47
C PHE A 145 7.60 8.27 -2.22
N ILE A 146 6.63 7.38 -2.01
CA ILE A 146 6.66 6.42 -0.90
C ILE A 146 7.92 5.54 -1.01
N TYR A 147 8.20 5.00 -2.20
CA TYR A 147 9.30 4.08 -2.40
C TYR A 147 10.69 4.75 -2.35
N LYS A 148 10.81 5.99 -2.86
CA LYS A 148 12.10 6.69 -2.96
C LYS A 148 12.41 7.65 -1.81
N VAL A 149 11.39 8.10 -1.08
CA VAL A 149 11.56 9.10 -0.02
C VAL A 149 11.10 8.56 1.32
N PHE A 150 9.86 8.05 1.40
CA PHE A 150 9.29 7.61 2.67
C PHE A 150 10.00 6.38 3.23
N ILE A 151 10.10 5.30 2.48
CA ILE A 151 10.74 4.05 2.94
C ILE A 151 12.23 4.26 3.23
N PRO A 152 13.06 4.81 2.31
CA PRO A 152 14.48 5.05 2.60
C PRO A 152 14.70 6.00 3.77
N GLY A 153 13.86 7.02 3.91
CA GLY A 153 13.92 7.94 5.03
C GLY A 153 13.72 7.25 6.38
N ILE A 154 12.78 6.30 6.46
CA ILE A 154 12.58 5.49 7.67
C ILE A 154 13.81 4.62 7.95
N ILE A 155 14.38 3.97 6.93
CA ILE A 155 15.57 3.11 7.06
C ILE A 155 16.77 3.90 7.59
N VAL A 156 16.95 5.14 7.14
CA VAL A 156 18.00 6.05 7.62
C VAL A 156 17.76 6.52 9.07
N GLY A 157 16.53 6.32 9.63
CA GLY A 157 16.20 6.65 11.02
C GLY A 157 15.41 7.94 11.22
N TYR A 158 14.93 8.58 10.16
CA TYR A 158 13.98 9.70 10.30
C TYR A 158 12.66 9.23 10.92
N SER A 159 11.94 10.16 11.56
CA SER A 159 10.65 9.86 12.17
C SER A 159 9.61 9.41 11.11
N PRO A 160 9.06 8.19 11.22
CA PRO A 160 7.99 7.70 10.35
C PRO A 160 6.76 8.62 10.33
N ILE A 161 6.39 9.21 11.47
CA ILE A 161 5.27 10.15 11.57
C ILE A 161 5.56 11.41 10.76
N LEU A 162 6.74 12.00 10.90
CA LEU A 162 7.10 13.20 10.13
C LEU A 162 7.09 12.91 8.63
N LEU A 163 7.70 11.81 8.23
CA LEU A 163 7.73 11.40 6.83
C LEU A 163 6.34 11.10 6.28
N SER A 164 5.44 10.49 7.06
CA SER A 164 4.06 10.24 6.63
C SER A 164 3.26 11.53 6.47
N VAL A 165 3.46 12.53 7.32
CA VAL A 165 2.85 13.87 7.15
C VAL A 165 3.37 14.54 5.89
N ILE A 166 4.68 14.49 5.62
CA ILE A 166 5.27 15.02 4.39
C ILE A 166 4.71 14.28 3.16
N THR A 167 4.57 12.96 3.24
CA THR A 167 3.98 12.15 2.17
C THR A 167 2.51 12.51 1.94
N ALA A 168 1.73 12.71 3.00
CA ALA A 168 0.33 13.13 2.91
C ALA A 168 0.19 14.53 2.29
N LEU A 169 1.06 15.47 2.66
CA LEU A 169 1.16 16.79 2.05
C LEU A 169 1.46 16.70 0.55
N PHE A 170 2.47 15.93 0.19
CA PHE A 170 2.86 15.71 -1.21
C PHE A 170 1.71 15.07 -2.00
N ALA A 171 1.16 13.96 -1.50
CA ALA A 171 0.10 13.22 -2.16
C ALA A 171 -1.16 14.06 -2.35
N SER A 172 -1.63 14.78 -1.31
CA SER A 172 -2.79 15.65 -1.39
C SER A 172 -2.54 16.78 -2.39
N THR A 173 -1.37 17.40 -2.36
CA THR A 173 -1.04 18.51 -3.26
C THR A 173 -0.97 18.04 -4.72
N VAL A 174 -0.25 16.96 -4.99
CA VAL A 174 -0.07 16.42 -6.36
C VAL A 174 -1.41 15.96 -6.92
N THR A 175 -2.15 15.15 -6.16
CA THR A 175 -3.42 14.58 -6.63
C THR A 175 -4.44 15.67 -6.89
N ILE A 176 -4.66 16.57 -5.92
CA ILE A 176 -5.67 17.62 -6.05
C ILE A 176 -5.27 18.61 -7.15
N TYR A 177 -3.99 18.98 -7.25
CA TYR A 177 -3.51 19.86 -8.31
C TYR A 177 -3.70 19.25 -9.72
N LEU A 178 -3.38 17.99 -9.91
CA LEU A 178 -3.59 17.32 -11.21
C LEU A 178 -5.07 17.19 -11.57
N MET A 179 -5.94 17.00 -10.57
CA MET A 179 -7.37 16.83 -10.79
C MET A 179 -8.11 18.15 -11.02
N THR A 180 -7.80 19.18 -10.24
CA THR A 180 -8.56 20.44 -10.23
C THR A 180 -7.80 21.65 -10.77
N GLY A 181 -6.47 21.60 -10.83
CA GLY A 181 -5.62 22.75 -11.10
C GLY A 181 -5.38 23.63 -9.86
N PHE A 182 -4.64 24.73 -10.04
CA PHE A 182 -4.39 25.74 -9.00
C PHE A 182 -5.58 26.71 -8.90
N ASN A 183 -6.54 26.37 -8.04
CA ASN A 183 -7.71 27.22 -7.79
C ASN A 183 -8.12 27.17 -6.30
N SER A 184 -9.03 28.02 -5.90
CA SER A 184 -9.52 28.09 -4.51
C SER A 184 -10.10 26.75 -4.04
N LYS A 185 -10.81 26.04 -4.92
CA LYS A 185 -11.35 24.69 -4.66
C LYS A 185 -10.24 23.70 -4.27
N GLY A 186 -9.13 23.68 -5.02
CA GLY A 186 -8.00 22.80 -4.72
C GLY A 186 -7.36 23.14 -3.38
N ILE A 187 -7.14 24.42 -3.09
CA ILE A 187 -6.56 24.86 -1.81
C ILE A 187 -7.43 24.45 -0.62
N ILE A 188 -8.75 24.63 -0.72
CA ILE A 188 -9.71 24.23 0.31
C ILE A 188 -9.63 22.73 0.57
N ALA A 189 -9.62 21.92 -0.50
CA ALA A 189 -9.53 20.48 -0.40
C ALA A 189 -8.20 20.01 0.23
N ILE A 190 -7.07 20.62 -0.16
CA ILE A 190 -5.76 20.32 0.43
C ILE A 190 -5.75 20.63 1.93
N LEU A 191 -6.20 21.81 2.34
CA LEU A 191 -6.22 22.20 3.75
C LEU A 191 -7.16 21.31 4.59
N GLY A 192 -8.32 20.96 4.04
CA GLY A 192 -9.25 20.02 4.67
C GLY A 192 -8.65 18.63 4.85
N ALA A 193 -8.03 18.09 3.80
CA ALA A 193 -7.40 16.78 3.81
C ALA A 193 -6.24 16.73 4.82
N ILE A 194 -5.34 17.70 4.78
CA ILE A 194 -4.22 17.79 5.72
C ILE A 194 -4.71 17.87 7.16
N GLY A 195 -5.72 18.73 7.43
CA GLY A 195 -6.29 18.87 8.76
C GLY A 195 -6.86 17.54 9.30
N GLY A 196 -7.62 16.82 8.49
CA GLY A 196 -8.16 15.51 8.87
C GLY A 196 -7.07 14.47 9.13
N VAL A 197 -6.07 14.39 8.25
CA VAL A 197 -4.95 13.44 8.37
C VAL A 197 -4.08 13.75 9.60
N LEU A 198 -3.83 15.02 9.90
CA LEU A 198 -3.08 15.43 11.09
C LEU A 198 -3.80 15.00 12.37
N VAL A 199 -5.13 15.17 12.43
CA VAL A 199 -5.91 14.72 13.59
C VAL A 199 -5.85 13.20 13.74
N ALA A 200 -6.00 12.44 12.66
CA ALA A 200 -5.83 10.98 12.69
C ALA A 200 -4.45 10.57 13.21
N GLY A 201 -3.40 11.24 12.73
CA GLY A 201 -2.02 10.99 13.15
C GLY A 201 -1.76 11.32 14.63
N VAL A 202 -2.25 12.47 15.11
CA VAL A 202 -2.12 12.87 16.52
C VAL A 202 -2.85 11.89 17.44
N LEU A 203 -4.10 11.51 17.09
CA LEU A 203 -4.85 10.52 17.86
C LEU A 203 -4.11 9.18 17.87
N SER A 204 -3.66 8.70 16.71
CA SER A 204 -2.89 7.46 16.64
C SER A 204 -1.64 7.51 17.52
N PHE A 205 -0.87 8.60 17.47
CA PHE A 205 0.32 8.76 18.32
C PHE A 205 -0.02 8.69 19.81
N ILE A 206 -1.09 9.36 20.24
CA ILE A 206 -1.54 9.35 21.64
C ILE A 206 -1.91 7.91 22.06
N PHE A 207 -2.72 7.21 21.26
CA PHE A 207 -3.20 5.88 21.62
C PHE A 207 -2.13 4.79 21.50
N VAL A 208 -1.22 4.86 20.53
CA VAL A 208 -0.04 3.97 20.43
C VAL A 208 0.79 4.03 21.72
N ASN A 209 1.01 5.25 22.23
CA ASN A 209 1.78 5.42 23.48
C ASN A 209 0.98 5.03 24.73
N SER A 210 -0.31 5.38 24.80
CA SER A 210 -1.20 5.04 25.93
C SER A 210 -1.37 3.51 26.06
N MET A 211 -1.54 2.80 24.96
CA MET A 211 -1.68 1.35 24.93
C MET A 211 -0.33 0.62 25.00
N ARG A 212 0.80 1.35 25.01
CA ARG A 212 2.16 0.82 25.04
C ARG A 212 2.44 -0.21 23.95
N LEU A 213 1.96 0.04 22.74
CA LEU A 213 2.18 -0.85 21.61
C LEU A 213 3.67 -0.93 21.28
N THR A 214 4.13 -2.11 20.88
CA THR A 214 5.55 -2.35 20.57
C THR A 214 5.88 -2.05 19.11
N GLY A 215 4.91 -2.30 18.20
CA GLY A 215 5.06 -2.20 16.75
C GLY A 215 5.48 -3.50 16.06
N TYR A 216 5.85 -4.52 16.82
CA TYR A 216 6.17 -5.84 16.27
C TYR A 216 4.87 -6.66 16.09
N VAL A 217 4.09 -6.28 15.10
CA VAL A 217 2.72 -6.79 14.90
C VAL A 217 2.69 -8.06 14.04
N THR A 218 3.71 -8.26 13.20
CA THR A 218 3.81 -9.40 12.27
C THR A 218 5.00 -10.28 12.59
N THR A 219 4.95 -11.53 12.14
CA THR A 219 6.05 -12.48 12.29
C THR A 219 7.31 -11.98 11.58
N GLU A 220 7.17 -11.36 10.42
CA GLU A 220 8.27 -10.76 9.67
C GLU A 220 8.94 -9.65 10.48
N ALA A 221 8.15 -8.76 11.13
CA ALA A 221 8.71 -7.72 11.98
C ALA A 221 9.51 -8.29 13.15
N LEU A 222 9.09 -9.43 13.70
CA LEU A 222 9.84 -10.15 14.75
C LEU A 222 11.10 -10.78 14.20
N ASN A 223 11.02 -11.47 13.05
CA ASN A 223 12.15 -12.18 12.44
C ASN A 223 13.27 -11.20 12.02
N TYR A 224 12.90 -10.01 11.52
CA TYR A 224 13.85 -8.99 11.10
C TYR A 224 14.11 -7.92 12.17
N ALA A 225 13.75 -8.17 13.43
CA ALA A 225 13.91 -7.20 14.53
C ALA A 225 15.34 -6.66 14.66
N SER A 226 16.37 -7.50 14.42
CA SER A 226 17.77 -7.10 14.44
C SER A 226 18.15 -6.09 13.35
N MET A 227 17.51 -6.16 12.17
CA MET A 227 17.71 -5.22 11.06
C MET A 227 16.95 -3.91 11.26
N LEU A 228 15.95 -3.91 12.15
CA LEU A 228 15.08 -2.78 12.41
C LEU A 228 15.53 -1.89 13.58
N GLN A 229 16.73 -2.10 14.12
CA GLN A 229 17.23 -1.41 15.32
C GLN A 229 17.25 0.13 15.19
N ASN A 230 17.48 0.65 13.99
CA ASN A 230 17.48 2.08 13.72
C ASN A 230 16.09 2.66 13.43
N ILE A 231 15.08 1.81 13.29
CA ILE A 231 13.73 2.21 12.91
C ILE A 231 12.88 2.42 14.17
N LYS A 232 12.19 3.54 14.23
CA LYS A 232 11.21 3.82 15.29
C LYS A 232 9.90 3.07 15.02
N ILE A 233 9.89 1.76 15.23
CA ILE A 233 8.80 0.85 14.84
C ILE A 233 7.45 1.28 15.39
N LYS A 234 7.37 1.78 16.63
CA LYS A 234 6.13 2.33 17.20
C LYS A 234 5.54 3.46 16.35
N GLU A 235 6.38 4.33 15.80
CA GLU A 235 5.94 5.43 14.96
C GLU A 235 5.43 4.93 13.58
N VAL A 236 5.87 3.74 13.13
CA VAL A 236 5.39 3.12 11.89
C VAL A 236 3.89 2.79 11.96
N ILE A 237 3.39 2.41 13.14
CA ILE A 237 1.94 2.20 13.34
C ILE A 237 1.17 3.50 13.01
N SER A 238 1.59 4.62 13.63
CA SER A 238 0.93 5.91 13.40
C SER A 238 1.11 6.41 11.97
N ALA A 239 2.27 6.17 11.36
CA ALA A 239 2.50 6.45 9.95
C ALA A 239 1.55 5.65 9.04
N GLY A 240 1.30 4.38 9.38
CA GLY A 240 0.33 3.52 8.69
C GLY A 240 -1.10 4.06 8.79
N VAL A 241 -1.50 4.61 9.95
CA VAL A 241 -2.81 5.28 10.10
C VAL A 241 -2.90 6.52 9.20
N ILE A 242 -1.86 7.36 9.20
CA ILE A 242 -1.79 8.58 8.37
C ILE A 242 -1.92 8.22 6.89
N LEU A 243 -1.10 7.30 6.39
CA LEU A 243 -1.11 6.92 4.98
C LEU A 243 -2.40 6.19 4.59
N GLY A 244 -2.90 5.29 5.45
CA GLY A 244 -4.09 4.50 5.17
C GLY A 244 -5.39 5.31 5.16
N SER A 245 -5.49 6.36 5.99
CA SER A 245 -6.68 7.24 6.02
C SER A 245 -6.63 8.36 4.98
N MET A 246 -5.44 8.69 4.47
CA MET A 246 -5.21 9.85 3.61
C MET A 246 -6.11 9.88 2.38
N GLY A 247 -6.29 8.74 1.69
CA GLY A 247 -7.13 8.64 0.49
C GLY A 247 -8.57 9.03 0.79
N ALA A 248 -9.19 8.39 1.79
CA ALA A 248 -10.58 8.64 2.16
C ALA A 248 -10.80 10.08 2.69
N VAL A 249 -9.87 10.59 3.48
CA VAL A 249 -9.92 11.99 3.98
C VAL A 249 -9.84 12.98 2.82
N MET A 250 -8.97 12.70 1.83
CA MET A 250 -8.80 13.55 0.65
C MET A 250 -10.05 13.54 -0.23
N ASP A 251 -10.70 12.39 -0.41
CA ASP A 251 -11.92 12.26 -1.22
C ASP A 251 -13.08 13.04 -0.59
N VAL A 252 -13.24 12.99 0.73
CA VAL A 252 -14.24 13.77 1.45
C VAL A 252 -13.98 15.27 1.34
N ALA A 253 -12.74 15.70 1.56
CA ALA A 253 -12.36 17.11 1.45
C ALA A 253 -12.57 17.63 0.01
N MET A 254 -12.23 16.84 -0.99
CA MET A 254 -12.44 17.16 -2.40
C MET A 254 -13.92 17.28 -2.76
N SER A 255 -14.74 16.32 -2.30
CA SER A 255 -16.18 16.29 -2.58
C SER A 255 -16.88 17.51 -1.97
N ILE A 256 -16.60 17.82 -0.70
CA ILE A 256 -17.16 19.00 -0.02
C ILE A 256 -16.70 20.30 -0.69
N SER A 257 -15.40 20.42 -0.97
CA SER A 257 -14.85 21.60 -1.65
C SER A 257 -15.47 21.80 -3.03
N SER A 258 -15.71 20.72 -3.78
CA SER A 258 -16.35 20.76 -5.09
C SER A 258 -17.80 21.25 -5.00
N ALA A 259 -18.58 20.67 -4.07
CA ALA A 259 -19.98 21.04 -3.89
C ALA A 259 -20.13 22.50 -3.41
N LEU A 260 -19.27 22.93 -2.48
CA LEU A 260 -19.30 24.32 -1.99
C LEU A 260 -18.87 25.34 -3.06
N ASN A 261 -17.96 24.95 -3.96
CA ASN A 261 -17.62 25.76 -5.13
C ASN A 261 -18.82 25.95 -6.07
N GLU A 262 -19.56 24.89 -6.37
CA GLU A 262 -20.80 24.95 -7.18
C GLU A 262 -21.87 25.83 -6.55
N ILE A 263 -22.05 25.73 -5.23
CA ILE A 263 -23.01 26.61 -4.50
C ILE A 263 -22.57 28.05 -4.62
N LYS A 264 -21.28 28.35 -4.47
CA LYS A 264 -20.75 29.71 -4.58
C LYS A 264 -20.87 30.29 -5.98
N GLU A 265 -20.64 29.48 -7.01
CA GLU A 265 -20.82 29.93 -8.41
C GLU A 265 -22.27 30.31 -8.73
N LYS A 266 -23.25 29.58 -8.16
CA LYS A 266 -24.67 29.83 -8.35
C LYS A 266 -25.21 30.98 -7.47
N ASN A 267 -24.65 31.17 -6.29
CA ASN A 267 -25.02 32.23 -5.35
C ASN A 267 -23.78 32.95 -4.86
N GLN A 268 -23.42 34.04 -5.61
CA GLN A 268 -22.20 34.79 -5.33
C GLN A 268 -22.25 35.59 -4.01
N ASP A 269 -23.42 35.88 -3.49
CA ASP A 269 -23.61 36.65 -2.26
C ASP A 269 -23.95 35.77 -1.04
N ILE A 270 -23.77 34.46 -1.14
CA ILE A 270 -24.05 33.53 -0.04
C ILE A 270 -23.29 33.91 1.23
N HIS A 271 -24.01 33.96 2.36
CA HIS A 271 -23.40 34.24 3.65
C HIS A 271 -22.50 33.11 4.15
N ARG A 272 -21.44 33.52 4.83
CA ARG A 272 -20.44 32.61 5.39
C ARG A 272 -21.03 31.46 6.22
N LYS A 273 -22.00 31.80 7.09
CA LYS A 273 -22.66 30.80 7.97
C LYS A 273 -23.45 29.80 7.16
N GLU A 274 -24.17 30.26 6.12
CA GLU A 274 -24.93 29.36 5.24
C GLU A 274 -24.01 28.40 4.46
N LEU A 275 -22.90 28.92 3.92
CA LEU A 275 -21.93 28.13 3.21
C LEU A 275 -21.28 27.09 4.13
N PHE A 276 -20.94 27.47 5.37
CA PHE A 276 -20.43 26.52 6.36
C PHE A 276 -21.46 25.41 6.68
N LEU A 277 -22.72 25.80 6.96
CA LEU A 277 -23.79 24.84 7.25
C LEU A 277 -24.08 23.91 6.06
N SER A 278 -24.03 24.43 4.84
CA SER A 278 -24.15 23.62 3.62
C SER A 278 -23.03 22.59 3.53
N GLY A 279 -21.79 22.99 3.82
CA GLY A 279 -20.64 22.06 3.86
C GLY A 279 -20.80 20.98 4.93
N MET A 280 -21.31 21.34 6.11
CA MET A 280 -21.59 20.37 7.18
C MET A 280 -22.68 19.36 6.78
N ARG A 281 -23.76 19.80 6.11
CA ARG A 281 -24.82 18.90 5.63
C ARG A 281 -24.30 17.96 4.56
N ILE A 282 -23.61 18.48 3.54
CA ILE A 282 -23.01 17.67 2.47
C ILE A 282 -22.03 16.65 3.07
N GLY A 283 -21.19 17.09 4.00
CA GLY A 283 -20.26 16.21 4.69
C GLY A 283 -20.96 15.11 5.49
N SER A 284 -22.05 15.43 6.19
CA SER A 284 -22.85 14.46 6.95
C SER A 284 -23.40 13.34 6.06
N ASP A 285 -23.83 13.65 4.85
CA ASP A 285 -24.36 12.68 3.89
C ASP A 285 -23.28 11.72 3.36
N ILE A 286 -22.04 12.18 3.28
CA ILE A 286 -20.91 11.41 2.75
C ILE A 286 -20.22 10.57 3.83
N ILE A 287 -20.15 11.06 5.06
CA ILE A 287 -19.40 10.47 6.18
C ILE A 287 -19.73 8.97 6.37
N GLY A 288 -21.00 8.60 6.40
CA GLY A 288 -21.42 7.22 6.70
C GLY A 288 -20.85 6.22 5.71
N THR A 289 -20.91 6.52 4.42
CA THR A 289 -20.39 5.66 3.36
C THR A 289 -18.86 5.60 3.37
N MET A 290 -18.19 6.71 3.62
CA MET A 290 -16.73 6.77 3.65
C MET A 290 -16.14 6.02 4.85
N ILE A 291 -16.74 6.14 6.03
CA ILE A 291 -16.33 5.40 7.23
C ILE A 291 -16.51 3.89 7.01
N ASN A 292 -17.67 3.47 6.48
CA ASN A 292 -17.92 2.07 6.18
C ASN A 292 -16.88 1.51 5.18
N THR A 293 -16.59 2.26 4.12
CA THR A 293 -15.58 1.87 3.13
C THR A 293 -14.20 1.69 3.77
N LEU A 294 -13.78 2.63 4.62
CA LEU A 294 -12.48 2.57 5.29
C LEU A 294 -12.41 1.38 6.27
N ILE A 295 -13.43 1.18 7.09
CA ILE A 295 -13.49 0.06 8.06
C ILE A 295 -13.47 -1.28 7.31
N LEU A 296 -14.30 -1.42 6.27
CA LEU A 296 -14.35 -2.65 5.47
C LEU A 296 -13.03 -2.92 4.74
N ALA A 297 -12.34 -1.88 4.26
CA ALA A 297 -11.01 -2.02 3.66
C ALA A 297 -9.99 -2.56 4.68
N TYR A 298 -10.00 -2.08 5.92
CA TYR A 298 -9.13 -2.61 6.98
C TYR A 298 -9.50 -4.04 7.38
N ILE A 299 -10.79 -4.35 7.56
CA ILE A 299 -11.24 -5.73 7.83
C ILE A 299 -10.80 -6.66 6.69
N GLY A 300 -10.98 -6.23 5.44
CA GLY A 300 -10.57 -7.02 4.26
C GLY A 300 -9.08 -7.27 4.20
N SER A 301 -8.25 -6.27 4.49
CA SER A 301 -6.79 -6.42 4.49
C SER A 301 -6.28 -7.32 5.62
N SER A 302 -6.97 -7.38 6.76
CA SER A 302 -6.63 -8.21 7.92
C SER A 302 -7.52 -9.46 8.06
N LEU A 303 -8.22 -9.87 6.99
CA LEU A 303 -9.20 -10.96 7.05
C LEU A 303 -8.59 -12.28 7.51
N MET A 304 -7.42 -12.65 7.01
CA MET A 304 -6.72 -13.88 7.44
C MET A 304 -6.40 -13.86 8.92
N THR A 305 -5.90 -12.74 9.45
CA THR A 305 -5.65 -12.55 10.88
C THR A 305 -6.94 -12.70 11.67
N THR A 306 -8.03 -12.13 11.19
CA THR A 306 -9.36 -12.22 11.82
C THR A 306 -9.87 -13.66 11.86
N ILE A 307 -9.73 -14.41 10.76
CA ILE A 307 -10.10 -15.84 10.70
C ILE A 307 -9.27 -16.65 11.69
N PHE A 308 -7.95 -16.45 11.70
CA PHE A 308 -7.05 -17.17 12.61
C PHE A 308 -7.42 -16.94 14.08
N ILE A 309 -7.75 -15.71 14.43
CA ILE A 309 -8.21 -15.35 15.76
C ILE A 309 -9.56 -16.00 16.09
N TYR A 310 -10.48 -16.01 15.13
CA TYR A 310 -11.78 -16.67 15.32
C TYR A 310 -11.64 -18.18 15.58
N LEU A 311 -10.71 -18.84 14.92
CA LEU A 311 -10.41 -20.25 15.16
C LEU A 311 -9.86 -20.50 16.57
N GLN A 312 -9.17 -19.54 17.14
CA GLN A 312 -8.59 -19.63 18.49
C GLN A 312 -9.59 -19.24 19.61
N LYS A 313 -10.81 -18.83 19.29
CA LYS A 313 -11.82 -18.37 20.28
C LYS A 313 -12.14 -19.39 21.36
N SER A 314 -11.99 -20.68 21.10
CA SER A 314 -12.20 -21.75 22.08
C SER A 314 -11.02 -21.90 23.07
N GLN A 315 -9.84 -21.41 22.71
CA GLN A 315 -8.63 -21.48 23.51
C GLN A 315 -8.38 -20.21 24.33
N TYR A 316 -8.84 -19.05 23.81
CA TYR A 316 -8.60 -17.76 24.44
C TYR A 316 -9.90 -17.01 24.75
N PRO A 317 -10.05 -16.48 25.98
CA PRO A 317 -11.17 -15.61 26.31
C PRO A 317 -11.12 -14.32 25.50
N LEU A 318 -12.29 -13.69 25.28
CA LEU A 318 -12.41 -12.46 24.49
C LEU A 318 -11.47 -11.35 24.95
N ILE A 319 -11.27 -11.21 26.26
CA ILE A 319 -10.34 -10.23 26.83
C ILE A 319 -8.91 -10.45 26.33
N ARG A 320 -8.46 -11.69 26.16
CA ARG A 320 -7.14 -12.00 25.63
C ARG A 320 -7.05 -11.66 24.13
N ILE A 321 -8.07 -12.02 23.38
CA ILE A 321 -8.18 -11.77 21.94
C ILE A 321 -8.10 -10.27 21.64
N LEU A 322 -8.88 -9.45 22.34
CA LEU A 322 -8.89 -7.99 22.16
C LEU A 322 -7.59 -7.30 22.58
N ASN A 323 -6.69 -8.01 23.26
CA ASN A 323 -5.37 -7.50 23.65
C ASN A 323 -4.23 -8.04 22.76
N PHE A 324 -4.50 -8.80 21.71
CA PHE A 324 -3.48 -9.10 20.70
C PHE A 324 -3.11 -7.82 19.95
N GLU A 325 -1.82 -7.51 19.90
CA GLU A 325 -1.33 -6.25 19.32
C GLU A 325 -1.76 -6.08 17.86
N SER A 326 -1.80 -7.17 17.10
CA SER A 326 -2.29 -7.18 15.71
C SER A 326 -3.75 -6.68 15.60
N ILE A 327 -4.62 -7.08 16.54
CA ILE A 327 -6.02 -6.63 16.56
C ILE A 327 -6.11 -5.17 17.00
N VAL A 328 -5.42 -4.83 18.08
CA VAL A 328 -5.43 -3.47 18.63
C VAL A 328 -4.99 -2.47 17.57
N VAL A 329 -3.96 -2.79 16.79
CA VAL A 329 -3.46 -1.92 15.72
C VAL A 329 -4.48 -1.74 14.61
N GLU A 330 -5.21 -2.78 14.20
CA GLU A 330 -6.25 -2.66 13.17
C GLU A 330 -7.46 -1.83 13.66
N ILE A 331 -7.90 -2.05 14.91
CA ILE A 331 -8.95 -1.23 15.54
C ILE A 331 -8.51 0.24 15.60
N LEU A 332 -7.27 0.48 16.01
CA LEU A 332 -6.70 1.83 16.09
C LEU A 332 -6.67 2.50 14.71
N ARG A 333 -6.24 1.80 13.67
CA ARG A 333 -6.27 2.31 12.28
C ARG A 333 -7.68 2.67 11.86
N ALA A 334 -8.63 1.78 12.07
CA ALA A 334 -10.02 2.00 11.69
C ALA A 334 -10.62 3.22 12.39
N PHE A 335 -10.44 3.35 13.71
CA PHE A 335 -11.06 4.44 14.49
C PHE A 335 -10.35 5.77 14.28
N CYS A 336 -9.02 5.82 14.38
CA CYS A 336 -8.29 7.08 14.17
C CYS A 336 -8.47 7.60 12.74
N GLY A 337 -8.44 6.71 11.74
CA GLY A 337 -8.71 7.07 10.35
C GLY A 337 -10.12 7.60 10.15
N SER A 338 -11.12 6.95 10.74
CA SER A 338 -12.52 7.40 10.68
C SER A 338 -12.73 8.76 11.35
N ILE A 339 -12.11 9.00 12.50
CA ILE A 339 -12.14 10.31 13.16
C ILE A 339 -11.47 11.37 12.29
N GLY A 340 -10.38 11.01 11.59
CA GLY A 340 -9.75 11.90 10.59
C GLY A 340 -10.72 12.33 9.50
N ILE A 341 -11.52 11.40 8.96
CA ILE A 341 -12.59 11.70 7.98
C ILE A 341 -13.63 12.64 8.58
N LEU A 342 -14.12 12.32 9.79
CA LEU A 342 -15.11 13.14 10.49
C LEU A 342 -14.65 14.59 10.68
N VAL A 343 -13.40 14.78 11.09
CA VAL A 343 -12.83 16.10 11.35
C VAL A 343 -12.47 16.87 10.06
N ALA A 344 -12.17 16.17 8.97
CA ALA A 344 -11.95 16.81 7.68
C ALA A 344 -13.18 17.60 7.19
N VAL A 345 -14.39 17.17 7.54
CA VAL A 345 -15.65 17.83 7.15
C VAL A 345 -15.73 19.26 7.68
N PRO A 346 -15.73 19.49 9.00
CA PRO A 346 -15.80 20.85 9.54
C PRO A 346 -14.60 21.71 9.13
N ILE A 347 -13.40 21.14 9.01
CA ILE A 347 -12.23 21.89 8.56
C ILE A 347 -12.42 22.36 7.12
N THR A 348 -12.83 21.48 6.20
CA THR A 348 -13.06 21.84 4.79
C THR A 348 -14.18 22.86 4.66
N ALA A 349 -15.30 22.66 5.35
CA ALA A 349 -16.44 23.59 5.35
C ALA A 349 -16.04 24.96 5.91
N TYR A 350 -15.25 24.99 6.98
CA TYR A 350 -14.75 26.24 7.58
C TYR A 350 -13.82 26.98 6.64
N VAL A 351 -12.83 26.31 6.06
CA VAL A 351 -11.87 26.89 5.11
C VAL A 351 -12.61 27.43 3.88
N ALA A 352 -13.55 26.66 3.32
CA ALA A 352 -14.38 27.10 2.20
C ALA A 352 -15.20 28.35 2.54
N SER A 353 -15.82 28.33 3.72
CA SER A 353 -16.61 29.49 4.17
C SER A 353 -15.77 30.75 4.35
N ARG A 354 -14.47 30.62 4.64
CA ARG A 354 -13.56 31.78 4.75
C ARG A 354 -13.05 32.24 3.40
N ILE A 355 -12.75 31.33 2.49
CA ILE A 355 -12.20 31.68 1.17
C ILE A 355 -13.27 32.21 0.22
N TYR A 356 -14.48 31.66 0.26
CA TYR A 356 -15.53 31.97 -0.68
C TYR A 356 -16.47 33.08 -0.22
N SER A 357 -16.61 33.34 1.08
CA SER A 357 -17.49 34.42 1.53
C SER A 357 -16.85 35.78 1.35
N LYS A 358 -17.64 36.75 0.87
CA LYS A 358 -17.35 38.17 1.09
C LYS A 358 -17.50 38.47 2.59
N LYS A 359 -16.65 39.35 3.12
CA LYS A 359 -16.71 39.80 4.51
C LYS A 359 -18.10 40.34 4.87
#